data_144b857601b3b65a163ba39302bfb211
#
_entry.id   144b857601b3b65a163ba39302bfb211
#
_cell.length_a   1.000
_cell.length_b   1.000
_cell.length_c   1.000
_cell.angle_alpha   90.00
_cell.angle_beta   90.00
_cell.angle_gamma   90.00
#
_symmetry.space_group_name_H-M   'P 1'
#
loop_
_entity.id
_entity.type
_entity.pdbx_description
1 polymer ?
#
loop_
_entity_poly.entity_id
_entity_poly.type
_entity_poly.pdbx_seq_one_letter_code
_entity_poly.pdbx_strand_id
1 'polypeptide(L)'
;KGLLVPDELVVDLVIDRFKADDCAKGYILDGFPRTIPQAEALDKALSAIGDSVDYAINVEVPDENIVRRMSGRRACVGCGATYHIVYNPTKVEGKCDVCSSDLILRDDDQPETVLNRLKVYHEQTQPLIDFYAKKGILKEVDGTMDMNDVFAAIVKILGE
;
A
#
# COMPACT_ATOMS: atom_id res chain seq x y z
N LYS A 1 13.03 -10.96 -1.10
CA LYS A 1 12.33 -12.24 -1.00
C LYS A 1 10.78 -12.09 -1.05
N GLY A 2 10.23 -10.87 -0.92
CA GLY A 2 8.79 -10.59 -0.97
C GLY A 2 7.99 -11.05 0.26
N LEU A 3 8.64 -11.32 1.38
CA LEU A 3 8.01 -11.70 2.64
C LEU A 3 7.64 -10.45 3.46
N LEU A 4 6.67 -10.62 4.38
CA LEU A 4 6.33 -9.60 5.37
C LEU A 4 7.39 -9.53 6.48
N VAL A 5 7.50 -8.36 7.10
CA VAL A 5 8.26 -8.15 8.34
C VAL A 5 7.48 -8.80 9.49
N PRO A 6 8.14 -9.30 10.56
CA PRO A 6 7.45 -9.87 11.72
C PRO A 6 6.41 -8.90 12.31
N ASP A 7 5.23 -9.43 12.64
CA ASP A 7 4.06 -8.65 13.07
C ASP A 7 4.35 -7.78 14.29
N GLU A 8 5.02 -8.32 15.30
CA GLU A 8 5.34 -7.62 16.55
C GLU A 8 6.13 -6.33 16.28
N LEU A 9 7.16 -6.42 15.42
CA LEU A 9 7.99 -5.26 15.10
C LEU A 9 7.21 -4.15 14.39
N VAL A 10 6.34 -4.52 13.44
CA VAL A 10 5.54 -3.54 12.69
C VAL A 10 4.50 -2.89 13.60
N VAL A 11 3.84 -3.68 14.44
CA VAL A 11 2.84 -3.18 15.39
C VAL A 11 3.45 -2.21 16.37
N ASP A 12 4.61 -2.53 16.97
CA ASP A 12 5.30 -1.65 17.91
C ASP A 12 5.66 -0.30 17.27
N LEU A 13 6.16 -0.31 16.03
CA LEU A 13 6.47 0.90 15.28
C LEU A 13 5.23 1.78 15.02
N VAL A 14 4.10 1.16 14.67
CA VAL A 14 2.85 1.90 14.41
C VAL A 14 2.29 2.48 15.70
N ILE A 15 2.27 1.72 16.80
CA ILE A 15 1.82 2.19 18.11
C ILE A 15 2.70 3.35 18.61
N ASP A 16 4.00 3.26 18.41
CA ASP A 16 4.90 4.36 18.79
C ASP A 16 4.65 5.62 17.94
N ARG A 17 4.36 5.43 16.65
CA ARG A 17 4.03 6.52 15.72
C ARG A 17 2.75 7.28 16.12
N PHE A 18 1.74 6.62 16.66
CA PHE A 18 0.50 7.26 17.11
C PHE A 18 0.70 8.27 18.26
N LYS A 19 1.81 8.18 18.98
CA LYS A 19 2.14 9.12 20.08
C LYS A 19 2.61 10.48 19.58
N ALA A 20 2.89 10.62 18.29
CA ALA A 20 3.36 11.88 17.72
C ALA A 20 2.21 12.90 17.58
N ASP A 21 2.50 14.17 17.84
CA ASP A 21 1.52 15.27 17.87
C ASP A 21 0.76 15.44 16.54
N ASP A 22 1.37 15.13 15.42
CA ASP A 22 0.76 15.21 14.08
C ASP A 22 -0.30 14.12 13.83
N CYS A 23 -0.35 13.08 14.65
CA CYS A 23 -1.40 12.05 14.62
C CYS A 23 -2.65 12.45 15.42
N ALA A 24 -2.61 13.53 16.20
CA ALA A 24 -3.71 13.94 17.08
C ALA A 24 -5.01 14.32 16.33
N LYS A 25 -4.92 14.68 15.05
CA LYS A 25 -6.09 15.03 14.21
C LYS A 25 -6.59 13.89 13.32
N GLY A 26 -5.96 12.75 13.38
CA GLY A 26 -6.21 11.58 12.55
C GLY A 26 -4.99 11.15 11.75
N TYR A 27 -5.08 10.01 11.11
CA TYR A 27 -3.98 9.40 10.35
C TYR A 27 -4.53 8.47 9.27
N ILE A 28 -3.71 8.23 8.28
CA ILE A 28 -3.94 7.21 7.24
C ILE A 28 -2.83 6.17 7.36
N LEU A 29 -3.22 4.90 7.46
CA LEU A 29 -2.31 3.77 7.45
C LEU A 29 -2.27 3.21 6.03
N ASP A 30 -1.11 3.32 5.38
CA ASP A 30 -0.89 2.77 4.05
C ASP A 30 -0.04 1.50 4.13
N GLY A 31 -0.60 0.39 3.61
CA GLY A 31 0.06 -0.91 3.64
C GLY A 31 0.20 -1.56 5.02
N PHE A 32 -0.62 -1.16 5.98
CA PHE A 32 -0.76 -1.75 7.30
C PHE A 32 -2.22 -1.64 7.78
N PRO A 33 -2.80 -2.66 8.44
CA PRO A 33 -2.23 -3.99 8.70
C PRO A 33 -2.15 -4.86 7.43
N ARG A 34 -1.31 -5.90 7.46
CA ARG A 34 -1.19 -6.90 6.38
C ARG A 34 -1.51 -8.31 6.82
N THR A 35 -1.79 -8.52 8.10
CA THR A 35 -2.18 -9.81 8.67
C THR A 35 -3.29 -9.62 9.71
N ILE A 36 -4.06 -10.68 9.97
CA ILE A 36 -5.09 -10.65 11.03
C ILE A 36 -4.48 -10.34 12.40
N PRO A 37 -3.36 -10.95 12.84
CA PRO A 37 -2.73 -10.56 14.11
C PRO A 37 -2.37 -9.09 14.20
N GLN A 38 -1.89 -8.47 13.12
CA GLN A 38 -1.63 -7.02 13.07
C GLN A 38 -2.91 -6.20 13.26
N ALA A 39 -4.02 -6.59 12.61
CA ALA A 39 -5.30 -5.92 12.72
C ALA A 39 -5.87 -6.00 14.13
N GLU A 40 -5.80 -7.17 14.77
CA GLU A 40 -6.24 -7.37 16.15
C GLU A 40 -5.40 -6.57 17.15
N ALA A 41 -4.08 -6.52 16.93
CA ALA A 41 -3.17 -5.72 17.78
C ALA A 41 -3.44 -4.21 17.62
N LEU A 42 -3.70 -3.74 16.38
CA LEU A 42 -4.10 -2.37 16.09
C LEU A 42 -5.40 -2.02 16.83
N ASP A 43 -6.43 -2.85 16.71
CA ASP A 43 -7.70 -2.64 17.40
C ASP A 43 -7.55 -2.53 18.91
N LYS A 44 -6.74 -3.42 19.49
CA LYS A 44 -6.46 -3.40 20.93
C LYS A 44 -5.74 -2.12 21.34
N ALA A 45 -4.77 -1.68 20.57
CA ALA A 45 -4.00 -0.48 20.85
C ALA A 45 -4.87 0.78 20.77
N LEU A 46 -5.70 0.91 19.73
CA LEU A 46 -6.61 2.03 19.55
C LEU A 46 -7.69 2.06 20.64
N SER A 47 -8.29 0.92 20.95
CA SER A 47 -9.29 0.81 22.03
C SER A 47 -8.74 1.25 23.38
N ALA A 48 -7.46 1.02 23.65
CA ALA A 48 -6.81 1.44 24.91
C ALA A 48 -6.72 2.98 25.06
N ILE A 49 -6.77 3.71 23.95
CA ILE A 49 -6.77 5.19 23.93
C ILE A 49 -8.15 5.78 23.59
N GLY A 50 -9.19 4.93 23.50
CA GLY A 50 -10.56 5.36 23.18
C GLY A 50 -10.79 5.69 21.71
N ASP A 51 -9.95 5.17 20.83
CA ASP A 51 -9.99 5.38 19.37
C ASP A 51 -10.33 4.08 18.62
N SER A 52 -10.62 4.19 17.32
CA SER A 52 -10.92 3.06 16.44
C SER A 52 -10.63 3.41 15.00
N VAL A 53 -10.53 2.39 14.14
CA VAL A 53 -10.45 2.59 12.68
C VAL A 53 -11.83 2.95 12.15
N ASP A 54 -11.97 4.11 11.50
CA ASP A 54 -13.24 4.58 10.92
C ASP A 54 -13.54 3.88 9.60
N TYR A 55 -12.54 3.73 8.73
CA TYR A 55 -12.66 3.14 7.40
C TYR A 55 -11.49 2.22 7.08
N ALA A 56 -11.78 1.10 6.47
CA ALA A 56 -10.80 0.25 5.79
C ALA A 56 -11.11 0.30 4.28
N ILE A 57 -10.19 0.88 3.50
CA ILE A 57 -10.39 1.05 2.05
C ILE A 57 -9.59 -0.03 1.32
N ASN A 58 -10.32 -0.93 0.65
CA ASN A 58 -9.74 -1.91 -0.26
C ASN A 58 -9.72 -1.35 -1.67
N VAL A 59 -8.54 -1.11 -2.22
CA VAL A 59 -8.35 -0.72 -3.63
C VAL A 59 -8.13 -1.99 -4.42
N GLU A 60 -9.21 -2.51 -5.02
CA GLU A 60 -9.20 -3.79 -5.72
C GLU A 60 -8.54 -3.68 -7.09
N VAL A 61 -7.55 -4.53 -7.33
CA VAL A 61 -6.83 -4.58 -8.62
C VAL A 61 -6.54 -6.05 -8.95
N PRO A 62 -6.92 -6.53 -10.16
CA PRO A 62 -6.58 -7.88 -10.60
C PRO A 62 -5.07 -8.13 -10.63
N ASP A 63 -4.65 -9.33 -10.26
CA ASP A 63 -3.24 -9.74 -10.19
C ASP A 63 -2.45 -9.46 -11.47
N GLU A 64 -3.06 -9.71 -12.63
CA GLU A 64 -2.46 -9.45 -13.93
C GLU A 64 -2.09 -7.97 -14.11
N ASN A 65 -2.94 -7.06 -13.63
CA ASN A 65 -2.68 -5.63 -13.68
C ASN A 65 -1.57 -5.24 -12.71
N ILE A 66 -1.51 -5.87 -11.53
CA ILE A 66 -0.44 -5.67 -10.55
C ILE A 66 0.90 -6.12 -11.16
N VAL A 67 0.97 -7.33 -11.71
CA VAL A 67 2.19 -7.84 -12.37
C VAL A 67 2.65 -6.89 -13.48
N ARG A 68 1.74 -6.44 -14.33
CA ARG A 68 2.05 -5.50 -15.42
C ARG A 68 2.59 -4.17 -14.90
N ARG A 69 1.97 -3.61 -13.86
CA ARG A 69 2.41 -2.35 -13.26
C ARG A 69 3.78 -2.47 -12.58
N MET A 70 4.01 -3.53 -11.83
CA MET A 70 5.27 -3.73 -11.11
C MET A 70 6.44 -3.99 -12.08
N SER A 71 6.26 -4.84 -13.07
CA SER A 71 7.30 -5.14 -14.08
C SER A 71 7.65 -3.94 -14.98
N GLY A 72 6.72 -3.00 -15.14
CA GLY A 72 6.93 -1.76 -15.89
C GLY A 72 7.55 -0.61 -15.08
N ARG A 73 7.60 -0.72 -13.75
CA ARG A 73 8.15 0.31 -12.87
C ARG A 73 9.67 0.42 -13.01
N ARG A 74 10.16 1.65 -12.95
CA ARG A 74 11.59 1.97 -12.95
C ARG A 74 11.91 2.93 -11.82
N ALA A 75 13.06 2.76 -11.20
CA ALA A 75 13.54 3.63 -10.13
C ALA A 75 14.90 4.23 -10.54
N CYS A 76 15.05 5.52 -10.26
CA CYS A 76 16.29 6.21 -10.49
C CYS A 76 17.30 5.88 -9.38
N VAL A 77 18.50 5.44 -9.75
CA VAL A 77 19.57 5.13 -8.78
C VAL A 77 20.14 6.37 -8.10
N GLY A 78 20.00 7.56 -8.72
CA GLY A 78 20.59 8.78 -8.20
C GLY A 78 19.69 9.58 -7.27
N CYS A 79 18.39 9.74 -7.60
CA CYS A 79 17.47 10.58 -6.83
C CYS A 79 16.22 9.86 -6.31
N GLY A 80 16.05 8.57 -6.59
CA GLY A 80 14.91 7.78 -6.15
C GLY A 80 13.60 8.06 -6.91
N ALA A 81 13.59 8.96 -7.89
CA ALA A 81 12.39 9.23 -8.71
C ALA A 81 11.89 7.95 -9.38
N THR A 82 10.57 7.79 -9.45
CA THR A 82 9.94 6.61 -10.03
C THR A 82 9.25 6.94 -11.34
N TYR A 83 9.38 6.01 -12.28
CA TYR A 83 8.80 6.07 -13.62
C TYR A 83 8.11 4.76 -13.98
N HIS A 84 7.40 4.77 -15.09
CA HIS A 84 6.81 3.55 -15.64
C HIS A 84 6.95 3.56 -17.15
N ILE A 85 7.39 2.45 -17.73
CA ILE A 85 7.70 2.34 -19.18
C ILE A 85 6.51 2.65 -20.09
N VAL A 86 5.26 2.54 -19.57
CA VAL A 86 4.02 2.81 -20.34
C VAL A 86 3.28 4.02 -19.77
N TYR A 87 3.04 4.07 -18.46
CA TYR A 87 2.13 5.07 -17.85
C TYR A 87 2.81 6.39 -17.49
N ASN A 88 4.13 6.38 -17.29
CA ASN A 88 4.92 7.58 -16.99
C ASN A 88 6.34 7.39 -17.55
N PRO A 89 6.50 7.33 -18.90
CA PRO A 89 7.80 7.13 -19.51
C PRO A 89 8.68 8.38 -19.37
N THR A 90 10.00 8.17 -19.32
CA THR A 90 10.97 9.25 -19.35
C THR A 90 11.14 9.82 -20.76
N LYS A 91 11.61 11.07 -20.86
CA LYS A 91 11.91 11.74 -22.13
C LYS A 91 13.02 11.04 -22.90
N VAL A 92 14.00 10.51 -22.18
CA VAL A 92 15.10 9.71 -22.72
C VAL A 92 15.03 8.34 -22.09
N GLU A 93 14.89 7.30 -22.91
CA GLU A 93 14.77 5.92 -22.42
C GLU A 93 15.93 5.53 -21.51
N GLY A 94 15.62 4.96 -20.36
CA GLY A 94 16.60 4.51 -19.35
C GLY A 94 17.25 5.62 -18.54
N LYS A 95 16.89 6.90 -18.73
CA LYS A 95 17.46 8.04 -18.01
C LYS A 95 16.40 8.79 -17.20
N CYS A 96 16.78 9.22 -16.02
CA CYS A 96 15.94 10.01 -15.13
C CYS A 96 15.78 11.45 -15.66
N ASP A 97 14.55 11.95 -15.75
CA ASP A 97 14.27 13.32 -16.20
C ASP A 97 14.70 14.38 -15.19
N VAL A 98 14.89 14.00 -13.92
CA VAL A 98 15.28 14.91 -12.82
C VAL A 98 16.79 15.07 -12.71
N CYS A 99 17.54 13.95 -12.76
CA CYS A 99 19.00 13.99 -12.48
C CYS A 99 19.85 13.27 -13.54
N SER A 100 19.25 12.80 -14.63
CA SER A 100 19.91 12.11 -15.74
C SER A 100 20.62 10.80 -15.39
N SER A 101 20.52 10.31 -14.15
CA SER A 101 21.05 9.01 -13.74
C SER A 101 20.26 7.85 -14.37
N ASP A 102 20.85 6.66 -14.33
CA ASP A 102 20.21 5.47 -14.88
C ASP A 102 18.97 5.05 -14.12
N LEU A 103 18.04 4.43 -14.83
CA LEU A 103 16.85 3.81 -14.29
C LEU A 103 17.04 2.30 -14.24
N ILE A 104 16.64 1.70 -13.15
CA ILE A 104 16.68 0.25 -12.94
C ILE A 104 15.31 -0.32 -12.64
N LEU A 105 15.11 -1.60 -12.97
CA LEU A 105 14.07 -2.42 -12.36
C LEU A 105 14.56 -2.84 -10.98
N ARG A 106 13.79 -2.55 -9.93
CA ARG A 106 14.15 -2.91 -8.55
C ARG A 106 14.07 -4.43 -8.36
N ASP A 107 14.83 -4.97 -7.41
CA ASP A 107 14.82 -6.41 -7.10
C ASP A 107 13.43 -6.89 -6.64
N ASP A 108 12.69 -6.04 -5.93
CA ASP A 108 11.33 -6.33 -5.47
C ASP A 108 10.26 -6.19 -6.57
N ASP A 109 10.60 -5.71 -7.76
CA ASP A 109 9.76 -5.61 -8.94
C ASP A 109 10.08 -6.70 -10.01
N GLN A 110 11.04 -7.58 -9.73
CA GLN A 110 11.30 -8.74 -10.57
C GLN A 110 10.07 -9.66 -10.62
N PRO A 111 9.71 -10.23 -11.77
CA PRO A 111 8.47 -11.00 -11.95
C PRO A 111 8.29 -12.11 -10.90
N GLU A 112 9.34 -12.86 -10.60
CA GLU A 112 9.29 -13.93 -9.59
C GLU A 112 9.00 -13.38 -8.18
N THR A 113 9.60 -12.24 -7.83
CA THR A 113 9.37 -11.58 -6.54
C THR A 113 7.94 -11.04 -6.46
N VAL A 114 7.42 -10.46 -7.54
CA VAL A 114 6.04 -9.98 -7.60
C VAL A 114 5.04 -11.13 -7.43
N LEU A 115 5.24 -12.25 -8.11
CA LEU A 115 4.38 -13.43 -7.95
C LEU A 115 4.41 -13.97 -6.52
N ASN A 116 5.58 -14.02 -5.89
CA ASN A 116 5.67 -14.42 -4.48
C ASN A 116 4.96 -13.44 -3.53
N ARG A 117 5.06 -12.14 -3.79
CA ARG A 117 4.33 -11.10 -3.03
C ARG A 117 2.82 -11.25 -3.17
N LEU A 118 2.31 -11.55 -4.37
CA LEU A 118 0.89 -11.82 -4.60
C LEU A 118 0.42 -13.07 -3.83
N LYS A 119 1.22 -14.14 -3.85
CA LYS A 119 0.93 -15.33 -3.04
C LYS A 119 0.82 -14.99 -1.55
N VAL A 120 1.80 -14.28 -1.00
CA VAL A 120 1.77 -13.84 0.40
C VAL A 120 0.57 -12.92 0.68
N TYR A 121 0.22 -12.04 -0.24
CA TYR A 121 -0.97 -11.20 -0.13
C TYR A 121 -2.25 -12.03 -0.02
N HIS A 122 -2.45 -12.98 -0.91
CA HIS A 122 -3.65 -13.84 -0.89
C HIS A 122 -3.74 -14.70 0.37
N GLU A 123 -2.61 -15.19 0.87
CA GLU A 123 -2.56 -16.04 2.06
C GLU A 123 -2.74 -15.25 3.37
N GLN A 124 -2.18 -14.05 3.46
CA GLN A 124 -2.05 -13.34 4.74
C GLN A 124 -2.83 -12.02 4.81
N THR A 125 -2.95 -11.29 3.68
CA THR A 125 -3.54 -9.95 3.66
C THR A 125 -4.98 -9.94 3.17
N GLN A 126 -5.30 -10.71 2.16
CA GLN A 126 -6.66 -10.79 1.61
C GLN A 126 -7.72 -11.17 2.66
N PRO A 127 -7.46 -12.03 3.66
CA PRO A 127 -8.42 -12.30 4.74
C PRO A 127 -8.84 -11.07 5.56
N LEU A 128 -8.09 -9.97 5.50
CA LEU A 128 -8.47 -8.70 6.13
C LEU A 128 -9.73 -8.08 5.51
N ILE A 129 -10.04 -8.37 4.26
CA ILE A 129 -11.26 -7.92 3.59
C ILE A 129 -12.47 -8.42 4.39
N ASP A 130 -12.55 -9.72 4.66
CA ASP A 130 -13.61 -10.31 5.48
C ASP A 130 -13.61 -9.80 6.93
N PHE A 131 -12.41 -9.58 7.50
CA PHE A 131 -12.27 -9.05 8.85
C PHE A 131 -12.91 -7.67 8.98
N TYR A 132 -12.60 -6.74 8.07
CA TYR A 132 -13.15 -5.39 8.11
C TYR A 132 -14.59 -5.31 7.56
N ALA A 133 -14.99 -6.22 6.68
CA ALA A 133 -16.39 -6.36 6.25
C ALA A 133 -17.29 -6.74 7.43
N LYS A 134 -16.88 -7.70 8.26
CA LYS A 134 -17.62 -8.10 9.48
C LYS A 134 -17.73 -6.96 10.50
N LYS A 135 -16.78 -6.04 10.51
CA LYS A 135 -16.84 -4.82 11.34
C LYS A 135 -17.74 -3.73 10.74
N GLY A 136 -18.16 -3.85 9.50
CA GLY A 136 -19.00 -2.86 8.81
C GLY A 136 -18.26 -1.61 8.33
N ILE A 137 -16.93 -1.58 8.40
CA ILE A 137 -16.11 -0.41 8.04
C ILE A 137 -15.37 -0.56 6.70
N LEU A 138 -15.47 -1.73 6.06
CA LEU A 138 -14.86 -1.96 4.74
C LEU A 138 -15.54 -1.09 3.66
N LYS A 139 -14.73 -0.45 2.84
CA LYS A 139 -15.12 0.22 1.60
C LYS A 139 -14.24 -0.29 0.45
N GLU A 140 -14.86 -0.56 -0.69
CA GLU A 140 -14.14 -1.05 -1.87
C GLU A 140 -14.10 0.01 -2.95
N VAL A 141 -12.96 0.13 -3.61
CA VAL A 141 -12.72 1.05 -4.72
C VAL A 141 -12.05 0.27 -5.85
N ASP A 142 -12.52 0.47 -7.08
CA ASP A 142 -11.92 -0.12 -8.27
C ASP A 142 -10.58 0.57 -8.60
N GLY A 143 -9.48 -0.12 -8.31
CA GLY A 143 -8.12 0.37 -8.56
C GLY A 143 -7.66 0.25 -10.03
N THR A 144 -8.53 -0.22 -10.93
CA THR A 144 -8.24 -0.27 -12.38
C THR A 144 -8.57 1.05 -13.08
N MET A 145 -9.33 1.94 -12.44
CA MET A 145 -9.67 3.27 -12.93
C MET A 145 -8.42 4.17 -13.03
N ASP A 146 -8.58 5.34 -13.65
CA ASP A 146 -7.55 6.39 -13.61
C ASP A 146 -7.26 6.81 -12.16
N MET A 147 -6.02 7.21 -11.90
CA MET A 147 -5.57 7.58 -10.55
C MET A 147 -6.41 8.71 -9.92
N ASN A 148 -6.85 9.68 -10.74
CA ASN A 148 -7.68 10.79 -10.25
C ASN A 148 -9.10 10.31 -9.91
N ASP A 149 -9.64 9.35 -10.66
CA ASP A 149 -10.96 8.77 -10.40
C ASP A 149 -10.93 7.91 -9.13
N VAL A 150 -9.87 7.12 -8.92
CA VAL A 150 -9.64 6.38 -7.67
C VAL A 150 -9.56 7.35 -6.50
N PHE A 151 -8.79 8.43 -6.64
CA PHE A 151 -8.66 9.45 -5.59
C PHE A 151 -10.03 10.10 -5.28
N ALA A 152 -10.77 10.52 -6.31
CA ALA A 152 -12.10 11.11 -6.12
C ALA A 152 -13.08 10.14 -5.44
N ALA A 153 -13.03 8.85 -5.78
CA ALA A 153 -13.84 7.82 -5.13
C ALA A 153 -13.51 7.68 -3.64
N ILE A 154 -12.23 7.70 -3.28
CA ILE A 154 -11.77 7.65 -1.87
C ILE A 154 -12.22 8.90 -1.12
N VAL A 155 -12.01 10.09 -1.68
CA VAL A 155 -12.44 11.37 -1.07
C VAL A 155 -13.94 11.37 -0.79
N LYS A 156 -14.75 10.91 -1.75
CA LYS A 156 -16.21 10.77 -1.58
C LYS A 156 -16.59 9.81 -0.45
N ILE A 157 -15.84 8.73 -0.25
CA ILE A 157 -16.06 7.78 0.86
C ILE A 157 -15.76 8.43 2.20
N LEU A 158 -14.72 9.27 2.26
CA LEU A 158 -14.29 9.95 3.49
C LEU A 158 -15.17 11.15 3.86
N GLY A 159 -16.09 11.57 2.99
CA GLY A 159 -17.11 12.60 3.29
C GLY A 159 -16.71 14.02 2.89
N GLU A 160 -15.76 14.17 1.97
CA GLU A 160 -15.43 15.46 1.33
C GLU A 160 -16.07 15.61 -0.06
#